data_c49da9ecc733261084afec0f18932c33
#
_entry.id   c49da9ecc733261084afec0f18932c33
#
_cell.length_a   1.000
_cell.length_b   1.000
_cell.length_c   1.000
_cell.angle_alpha   90.00
_cell.angle_beta   90.00
_cell.angle_gamma   90.00
#
_symmetry.space_group_name_H-M   'P 1'
#
loop_
_entity.id
_entity.type
_entity.pdbx_description
1 polymer ?
#
loop_
_entity_poly.entity_id
_entity_poly.type
_entity_poly.pdbx_seq_one_letter_code
_entity_poly.pdbx_strand_id
1 'polypeptide(L)'
;MQTDFDRGIPFDLEHSLDLWGYVWRHPSYLLHGMPFSLTLLLILLAHEFGHYVAAVFHQVDASLPYFLPSPFLGTFGAFIRVRSPIYSKRALFDIGIAGPLAGFVFLVPALAVGIAFSKVIPGIAHQGSLQFGIPFLQQLLQQAIFPGVALTDLCLHPVARAAGIGMFATAMNLLPIGQLDGGHILYSFFPKRHKIVSRAICVLMLPLGPLWWGWTVWGVVLLWLGRRHPSIYDSTVLSPGRRKLGWLALGVFLLCFTLVPFATRGL
;
A
#
# COMPACT_ATOMS: atom_id res chain seq x y z
N MET A 1 4.86 5.05 -19.06
CA MET A 1 4.44 5.93 -17.94
C MET A 1 5.00 7.34 -18.02
N GLN A 2 6.34 7.55 -18.05
CA GLN A 2 6.88 8.92 -18.17
C GLN A 2 6.54 9.54 -19.53
N THR A 3 6.70 8.80 -20.62
CA THR A 3 6.36 9.24 -21.97
C THR A 3 4.88 9.58 -22.14
N ASP A 4 4.00 8.81 -21.52
CA ASP A 4 2.56 9.05 -21.53
C ASP A 4 2.23 10.30 -20.71
N PHE A 5 2.91 10.47 -19.56
CA PHE A 5 2.82 11.69 -18.76
C PHE A 5 3.29 12.91 -19.55
N ASP A 6 4.42 12.82 -20.26
CA ASP A 6 4.96 13.95 -21.03
C ASP A 6 4.03 14.36 -22.19
N ARG A 7 3.33 13.39 -22.78
CA ARG A 7 2.34 13.60 -23.85
C ARG A 7 0.93 13.91 -23.33
N GLY A 8 0.69 13.80 -22.00
CA GLY A 8 -0.65 13.95 -21.42
C GLY A 8 -1.60 12.82 -21.79
N ILE A 9 -1.09 11.63 -22.08
CA ILE A 9 -1.87 10.45 -22.46
C ILE A 9 -2.28 9.71 -21.16
N PRO A 10 -3.55 9.33 -20.99
CA PRO A 10 -3.99 8.53 -19.86
C PRO A 10 -3.38 7.12 -19.92
N PHE A 11 -3.24 6.48 -18.76
CA PHE A 11 -2.74 5.11 -18.67
C PHE A 11 -3.74 4.14 -19.30
N ASP A 12 -3.30 3.38 -20.32
CA ASP A 12 -4.06 2.33 -20.97
C ASP A 12 -3.34 0.98 -20.87
N LEU A 13 -4.07 -0.06 -20.46
CA LEU A 13 -3.50 -1.40 -20.26
C LEU A 13 -3.14 -2.07 -21.60
N GLU A 14 -3.98 -1.88 -22.65
CA GLU A 14 -3.72 -2.45 -23.98
C GLU A 14 -2.44 -1.86 -24.60
N HIS A 15 -2.27 -0.54 -24.48
CA HIS A 15 -1.04 0.13 -24.91
C HIS A 15 0.20 -0.34 -24.15
N SER A 16 0.02 -0.78 -22.90
CA SER A 16 1.12 -1.28 -22.07
C SER A 16 1.63 -2.63 -22.55
N LEU A 17 0.78 -3.48 -23.12
CA LEU A 17 1.17 -4.81 -23.61
C LEU A 17 1.97 -4.70 -24.92
N ASP A 18 1.61 -3.78 -25.82
CA ASP A 18 2.34 -3.54 -27.07
C ASP A 18 3.73 -2.92 -26.83
N LEU A 19 3.91 -2.22 -25.70
CA LEU A 19 5.19 -1.62 -25.34
C LEU A 19 6.30 -2.64 -25.05
N TRP A 20 5.98 -3.88 -24.66
CA TRP A 20 7.01 -4.90 -24.39
C TRP A 20 7.88 -5.19 -25.61
N GLY A 21 7.28 -5.32 -26.79
CA GLY A 21 8.01 -5.50 -28.05
C GLY A 21 8.87 -4.29 -28.41
N TYR A 22 8.40 -3.09 -28.11
CA TYR A 22 9.12 -1.85 -28.34
C TYR A 22 10.29 -1.65 -27.37
N VAL A 23 10.06 -1.89 -26.07
CA VAL A 23 11.10 -1.79 -25.02
C VAL A 23 12.25 -2.76 -25.28
N TRP A 24 11.93 -3.97 -25.77
CA TRP A 24 12.94 -4.98 -26.11
C TRP A 24 13.89 -4.51 -27.24
N ARG A 25 13.37 -3.69 -28.17
CA ARG A 25 14.14 -3.09 -29.25
C ARG A 25 14.85 -1.78 -28.85
N HIS A 26 14.34 -1.11 -27.82
CA HIS A 26 14.84 0.19 -27.37
C HIS A 26 15.02 0.20 -25.84
N PRO A 27 16.06 -0.45 -25.28
CA PRO A 27 16.21 -0.62 -23.82
C PRO A 27 16.36 0.69 -23.06
N SER A 28 16.74 1.79 -23.72
CA SER A 28 16.77 3.14 -23.12
C SER A 28 15.40 3.60 -22.60
N TYR A 29 14.31 3.05 -23.13
CA TYR A 29 12.95 3.33 -22.64
C TYR A 29 12.73 2.86 -21.19
N LEU A 30 13.48 1.88 -20.69
CA LEU A 30 13.44 1.46 -19.30
C LEU A 30 13.79 2.61 -18.34
N LEU A 31 14.66 3.53 -18.76
CA LEU A 31 15.04 4.69 -17.96
C LEU A 31 13.85 5.63 -17.68
N HIS A 32 12.87 5.68 -18.57
CA HIS A 32 11.64 6.47 -18.38
C HIS A 32 10.73 5.89 -17.29
N GLY A 33 10.91 4.63 -16.93
CA GLY A 33 10.21 3.99 -15.79
C GLY A 33 10.87 4.26 -14.43
N MET A 34 12.09 4.77 -14.39
CA MET A 34 12.86 4.95 -13.15
C MET A 34 12.15 5.81 -12.09
N PRO A 35 11.54 6.97 -12.42
CA PRO A 35 10.88 7.79 -11.41
C PRO A 35 9.77 7.03 -10.66
N PHE A 36 9.02 6.19 -11.39
CA PHE A 36 7.99 5.34 -10.81
C PHE A 36 8.59 4.21 -9.98
N SER A 37 9.48 3.41 -10.58
CA SER A 37 10.02 2.20 -9.95
C SER A 37 10.89 2.51 -8.74
N LEU A 38 11.78 3.52 -8.82
CA LEU A 38 12.60 3.92 -7.67
C LEU A 38 11.75 4.44 -6.51
N THR A 39 10.71 5.23 -6.80
CA THR A 39 9.79 5.72 -5.76
C THR A 39 9.06 4.56 -5.08
N LEU A 40 8.49 3.65 -5.87
CA LEU A 40 7.78 2.50 -5.32
C LEU A 40 8.72 1.60 -4.49
N LEU A 41 9.90 1.28 -5.05
CA LEU A 41 10.90 0.47 -4.35
C LEU A 41 11.35 1.13 -3.04
N LEU A 42 11.56 2.45 -3.03
CA LEU A 42 11.95 3.18 -1.83
C LEU A 42 10.88 3.09 -0.73
N ILE A 43 9.60 3.30 -1.10
CA ILE A 43 8.48 3.21 -0.15
C ILE A 43 8.37 1.80 0.42
N LEU A 44 8.41 0.77 -0.44
CA LEU A 44 8.31 -0.63 -0.01
C LEU A 44 9.53 -1.06 0.81
N LEU A 45 10.73 -0.64 0.41
CA LEU A 45 11.95 -0.92 1.17
C LEU A 45 11.92 -0.26 2.55
N ALA A 46 11.49 1.00 2.64
CA ALA A 46 11.35 1.70 3.91
C ALA A 46 10.34 0.99 4.83
N HIS A 47 9.23 0.50 4.27
CA HIS A 47 8.24 -0.29 5.00
C HIS A 47 8.88 -1.55 5.61
N GLU A 48 9.50 -2.40 4.79
CA GLU A 48 10.12 -3.64 5.27
C GLU A 48 11.31 -3.38 6.20
N PHE A 49 12.06 -2.30 5.94
CA PHE A 49 13.17 -1.92 6.80
C PHE A 49 12.69 -1.45 8.18
N GLY A 50 11.51 -0.82 8.25
CA GLY A 50 10.85 -0.50 9.51
C GLY A 50 10.60 -1.74 10.36
N HIS A 51 10.01 -2.79 9.77
CA HIS A 51 9.83 -4.08 10.44
C HIS A 51 11.14 -4.70 10.88
N TYR A 52 12.15 -4.70 10.00
CA TYR A 52 13.47 -5.25 10.29
C TYR A 52 14.13 -4.55 11.48
N VAL A 53 14.16 -3.22 11.49
CA VAL A 53 14.77 -2.45 12.60
C VAL A 53 14.06 -2.73 13.92
N ALA A 54 12.71 -2.78 13.91
CA ALA A 54 11.94 -3.12 15.10
C ALA A 54 12.19 -4.56 15.56
N ALA A 55 12.33 -5.52 14.62
CA ALA A 55 12.68 -6.90 14.95
C ALA A 55 14.05 -6.99 15.62
N VAL A 56 15.08 -6.33 15.06
CA VAL A 56 16.43 -6.27 15.64
C VAL A 56 16.40 -5.64 17.03
N PHE A 57 15.65 -4.53 17.20
CA PHE A 57 15.51 -3.87 18.52
C PHE A 57 14.91 -4.81 19.58
N HIS A 58 13.97 -5.66 19.20
CA HIS A 58 13.38 -6.67 20.09
C HIS A 58 14.13 -8.01 20.12
N GLN A 59 15.32 -8.09 19.53
CA GLN A 59 16.13 -9.32 19.43
C GLN A 59 15.37 -10.49 18.78
N VAL A 60 14.48 -10.18 17.84
CA VAL A 60 13.77 -11.14 17.01
C VAL A 60 14.58 -11.36 15.74
N ASP A 61 15.00 -12.60 15.47
CA ASP A 61 15.75 -12.92 14.26
C ASP A 61 14.87 -12.74 13.02
N ALA A 62 15.30 -11.87 12.11
CA ALA A 62 14.64 -11.56 10.87
C ALA A 62 15.67 -11.46 9.73
N SER A 63 15.25 -11.83 8.52
CA SER A 63 16.08 -11.62 7.33
C SER A 63 16.15 -10.14 6.97
N LEU A 64 17.19 -9.74 6.25
CA LEU A 64 17.17 -8.48 5.52
C LEU A 64 15.99 -8.46 4.53
N PRO A 65 15.44 -7.27 4.21
CA PRO A 65 14.43 -7.14 3.17
C PRO A 65 14.92 -7.70 1.82
N TYR A 66 14.08 -8.45 1.14
CA TYR A 66 14.31 -8.93 -0.21
C TYR A 66 13.09 -8.68 -1.08
N PHE A 67 13.32 -8.43 -2.37
CA PHE A 67 12.25 -8.18 -3.34
C PHE A 67 11.91 -9.46 -4.09
N LEU A 68 10.60 -9.73 -4.23
CA LEU A 68 10.12 -10.77 -5.15
C LEU A 68 9.87 -10.13 -6.52
N PRO A 69 10.58 -10.56 -7.57
CA PRO A 69 10.39 -9.99 -8.90
C PRO A 69 9.00 -10.30 -9.44
N SER A 70 8.38 -9.33 -10.11
CA SER A 70 7.11 -9.46 -10.81
C SER A 70 7.26 -8.99 -12.25
N PRO A 71 6.78 -9.78 -13.23
CA PRO A 71 6.86 -9.39 -14.64
C PRO A 71 5.95 -8.20 -14.99
N PHE A 72 4.91 -7.92 -14.17
CA PHE A 72 3.93 -6.87 -14.47
C PHE A 72 4.23 -5.55 -13.76
N LEU A 73 4.65 -5.59 -12.49
CA LEU A 73 4.88 -4.41 -11.65
C LEU A 73 6.37 -4.21 -11.31
N GLY A 74 7.26 -5.09 -11.81
CA GLY A 74 8.67 -5.10 -11.44
C GLY A 74 8.92 -5.84 -10.12
N THR A 75 8.03 -5.75 -9.15
CA THR A 75 8.08 -6.49 -7.89
C THR A 75 6.68 -6.80 -7.38
N PHE A 76 6.51 -7.94 -6.69
CA PHE A 76 5.33 -8.26 -5.88
C PHE A 76 5.39 -7.59 -4.49
N GLY A 77 6.46 -6.89 -4.18
CA GLY A 77 6.72 -6.24 -2.90
C GLY A 77 8.10 -6.58 -2.38
N ALA A 78 8.47 -5.92 -1.30
CA ALA A 78 9.58 -6.28 -0.45
C ALA A 78 9.02 -7.13 0.71
N PHE A 79 9.83 -8.03 1.25
CA PHE A 79 9.43 -8.94 2.32
C PHE A 79 10.59 -9.15 3.29
N ILE A 80 10.29 -9.25 4.57
CA ILE A 80 11.18 -9.80 5.57
C ILE A 80 10.68 -11.17 6.03
N ARG A 81 11.58 -12.06 6.38
CA ARG A 81 11.23 -13.34 6.99
C ARG A 81 11.61 -13.35 8.46
N VAL A 82 10.63 -13.35 9.34
CA VAL A 82 10.85 -13.58 10.77
C VAL A 82 11.19 -15.06 10.97
N ARG A 83 12.35 -15.34 11.59
CA ARG A 83 12.91 -16.69 11.76
C ARG A 83 12.69 -17.23 13.16
N SER A 84 12.57 -16.35 14.16
CA SER A 84 12.33 -16.73 15.54
C SER A 84 10.90 -16.40 15.98
N PRO A 85 10.30 -17.17 16.91
CA PRO A 85 8.98 -16.85 17.44
C PRO A 85 8.98 -15.53 18.20
N ILE A 86 7.89 -14.78 18.08
CA ILE A 86 7.65 -13.56 18.85
C ILE A 86 6.87 -13.95 20.12
N TYR A 87 7.47 -13.76 21.28
CA TYR A 87 6.87 -14.15 22.57
C TYR A 87 6.17 -13.00 23.31
N SER A 88 6.42 -11.74 22.91
CA SER A 88 5.88 -10.56 23.57
C SER A 88 4.89 -9.80 22.70
N LYS A 89 3.75 -9.41 23.26
CA LYS A 89 2.79 -8.52 22.60
C LYS A 89 3.37 -7.14 22.28
N ARG A 90 4.34 -6.68 23.08
CA ARG A 90 5.05 -5.42 22.82
C ARG A 90 5.88 -5.52 21.55
N ALA A 91 6.67 -6.59 21.43
CA ALA A 91 7.46 -6.83 20.23
C ALA A 91 6.57 -7.01 19.00
N LEU A 92 5.50 -7.80 19.10
CA LEU A 92 4.54 -8.00 18.01
C LEU A 92 3.93 -6.68 17.54
N PHE A 93 3.51 -5.82 18.49
CA PHE A 93 2.96 -4.52 18.18
C PHE A 93 3.98 -3.61 17.51
N ASP A 94 5.18 -3.49 18.12
CA ASP A 94 6.22 -2.58 17.63
C ASP A 94 6.70 -3.00 16.24
N ILE A 95 6.90 -4.29 16.00
CA ILE A 95 7.24 -4.81 14.67
C ILE A 95 6.10 -4.55 13.69
N GLY A 96 4.86 -4.89 14.04
CA GLY A 96 3.71 -4.73 13.13
C GLY A 96 3.43 -3.28 12.74
N ILE A 97 3.71 -2.29 13.60
CA ILE A 97 3.45 -0.88 13.29
C ILE A 97 4.62 -0.17 12.61
N ALA A 98 5.85 -0.64 12.83
CA ALA A 98 7.06 0.05 12.37
C ALA A 98 7.15 0.13 10.84
N GLY A 99 6.76 -0.94 10.13
CA GLY A 99 6.74 -0.97 8.68
C GLY A 99 5.80 0.09 8.07
N PRO A 100 4.49 0.03 8.36
CA PRO A 100 3.54 1.03 7.87
C PRO A 100 3.93 2.48 8.16
N LEU A 101 4.44 2.76 9.37
CA LEU A 101 4.87 4.12 9.72
C LEU A 101 6.12 4.54 8.96
N ALA A 102 7.12 3.67 8.84
CA ALA A 102 8.34 3.96 8.08
C ALA A 102 8.02 4.19 6.59
N GLY A 103 7.22 3.30 5.97
CA GLY A 103 6.75 3.46 4.60
C GLY A 103 5.99 4.77 4.40
N PHE A 104 5.10 5.14 5.34
CA PHE A 104 4.31 6.36 5.28
C PHE A 104 5.16 7.63 5.34
N VAL A 105 6.25 7.64 6.12
CA VAL A 105 7.20 8.78 6.18
C VAL A 105 7.84 9.06 4.82
N PHE A 106 8.13 8.05 4.01
CA PHE A 106 8.66 8.22 2.66
C PHE A 106 7.57 8.47 1.62
N LEU A 107 6.39 7.89 1.83
CA LEU A 107 5.24 8.01 0.94
C LEU A 107 4.72 9.45 0.87
N VAL A 108 4.56 10.14 2.02
CA VAL A 108 3.97 11.48 2.06
C VAL A 108 4.77 12.50 1.25
N PRO A 109 6.10 12.66 1.44
CA PRO A 109 6.88 13.59 0.62
C PRO A 109 6.93 13.16 -0.85
N ALA A 110 7.01 11.86 -1.16
CA ALA A 110 6.97 11.39 -2.53
C ALA A 110 5.65 11.75 -3.22
N LEU A 111 4.52 11.58 -2.52
CA LEU A 111 3.21 11.96 -3.03
C LEU A 111 3.11 13.46 -3.26
N ALA A 112 3.54 14.28 -2.30
CA ALA A 112 3.50 15.75 -2.40
C ALA A 112 4.36 16.25 -3.58
N VAL A 113 5.60 15.77 -3.69
CA VAL A 113 6.50 16.11 -4.80
C VAL A 113 5.91 15.64 -6.14
N GLY A 114 5.42 14.40 -6.20
CA GLY A 114 4.81 13.86 -7.40
C GLY A 114 3.56 14.64 -7.84
N ILE A 115 2.72 15.08 -6.90
CA ILE A 115 1.57 15.94 -7.21
C ILE A 115 2.05 17.30 -7.72
N ALA A 116 3.03 17.93 -7.08
CA ALA A 116 3.55 19.23 -7.49
C ALA A 116 4.10 19.24 -8.94
N PHE A 117 4.66 18.10 -9.39
CA PHE A 117 5.11 17.91 -10.78
C PHE A 117 4.02 17.39 -11.73
N SER A 118 2.78 17.23 -11.26
CA SER A 118 1.65 16.77 -12.08
C SER A 118 1.15 17.88 -13.01
N LYS A 119 0.49 17.48 -14.10
CA LYS A 119 -0.06 18.41 -15.11
C LYS A 119 -1.58 18.51 -14.95
N VAL A 120 -2.11 19.72 -15.03
CA VAL A 120 -3.56 19.94 -15.06
C VAL A 120 -4.03 19.78 -16.51
N ILE A 121 -4.86 18.76 -16.76
CA ILE A 121 -5.43 18.47 -18.07
C ILE A 121 -6.93 18.23 -17.87
N PRO A 122 -7.80 19.21 -18.19
CA PRO A 122 -9.23 19.07 -17.99
C PRO A 122 -9.80 17.84 -18.71
N GLY A 123 -10.58 17.05 -17.97
CA GLY A 123 -11.22 15.85 -18.52
C GLY A 123 -10.33 14.64 -18.76
N ILE A 124 -9.08 14.64 -18.31
CA ILE A 124 -8.13 13.52 -18.53
C ILE A 124 -8.65 12.19 -17.98
N ALA A 125 -9.36 12.21 -16.85
CA ALA A 125 -9.96 11.00 -16.28
C ALA A 125 -11.01 10.37 -17.18
N HIS A 126 -11.58 11.13 -18.11
CA HIS A 126 -12.58 10.64 -19.06
C HIS A 126 -11.97 9.96 -20.29
N GLN A 127 -10.65 10.06 -20.48
CA GLN A 127 -9.96 9.56 -21.66
C GLN A 127 -9.29 8.20 -21.44
N GLY A 128 -9.05 7.78 -20.17
CA GLY A 128 -8.38 6.52 -19.85
C GLY A 128 -9.35 5.36 -19.59
N SER A 129 -8.92 4.15 -19.94
CA SER A 129 -9.63 2.90 -19.64
C SER A 129 -9.55 2.52 -18.17
N LEU A 130 -8.47 2.91 -17.48
CA LEU A 130 -8.22 2.60 -16.07
C LEU A 130 -8.21 3.88 -15.22
N GLN A 131 -9.07 3.92 -14.22
CA GLN A 131 -9.11 4.99 -13.23
C GLN A 131 -8.62 4.47 -11.88
N PHE A 132 -7.69 5.22 -11.28
CA PHE A 132 -7.24 4.95 -9.91
C PHE A 132 -8.14 5.68 -8.92
N GLY A 133 -8.52 5.00 -7.85
CA GLY A 133 -9.20 5.63 -6.73
C GLY A 133 -8.30 6.69 -6.10
N ILE A 134 -8.93 7.74 -5.57
CA ILE A 134 -8.21 8.87 -4.97
C ILE A 134 -8.35 8.76 -3.44
N PRO A 135 -7.33 8.24 -2.71
CA PRO A 135 -7.34 8.16 -1.25
C PRO A 135 -7.41 9.55 -0.61
N PHE A 136 -7.88 9.62 0.64
CA PHE A 136 -8.12 10.89 1.31
C PHE A 136 -6.84 11.75 1.45
N LEU A 137 -5.69 11.15 1.74
CA LEU A 137 -4.40 11.85 1.77
C LEU A 137 -4.08 12.51 0.43
N GLN A 138 -4.32 11.79 -0.67
CA GLN A 138 -4.09 12.34 -2.01
C GLN A 138 -5.01 13.51 -2.30
N GLN A 139 -6.30 13.42 -1.92
CA GLN A 139 -7.25 14.53 -2.08
C GLN A 139 -6.79 15.78 -1.34
N LEU A 140 -6.38 15.62 -0.07
CA LEU A 140 -5.87 16.74 0.73
C LEU A 140 -4.66 17.42 0.09
N LEU A 141 -3.68 16.64 -0.37
CA LEU A 141 -2.48 17.19 -0.99
C LEU A 141 -2.76 17.81 -2.35
N GLN A 142 -3.65 17.20 -3.16
CA GLN A 142 -4.07 17.79 -4.44
C GLN A 142 -4.75 19.12 -4.26
N GLN A 143 -5.65 19.25 -3.30
CA GLN A 143 -6.33 20.52 -3.01
C GLN A 143 -5.40 21.57 -2.40
N ALA A 144 -4.41 21.16 -1.61
CA ALA A 144 -3.43 22.06 -1.06
C ALA A 144 -2.47 22.62 -2.12
N ILE A 145 -2.07 21.80 -3.10
CA ILE A 145 -1.07 22.19 -4.13
C ILE A 145 -1.76 22.84 -5.33
N PHE A 146 -2.96 22.36 -5.73
CA PHE A 146 -3.75 22.88 -6.84
C PHE A 146 -5.15 23.30 -6.38
N PRO A 147 -5.30 24.41 -5.65
CA PRO A 147 -6.61 24.87 -5.17
C PRO A 147 -7.56 25.11 -6.34
N GLY A 148 -8.80 24.61 -6.24
CA GLY A 148 -9.84 24.83 -7.23
C GLY A 148 -9.75 23.96 -8.50
N VAL A 149 -8.74 23.10 -8.63
CA VAL A 149 -8.65 22.12 -9.70
C VAL A 149 -9.44 20.86 -9.33
N ALA A 150 -10.25 20.35 -10.25
CA ALA A 150 -10.95 19.10 -10.02
C ALA A 150 -9.97 17.94 -9.85
N LEU A 151 -10.23 17.05 -8.88
CA LEU A 151 -9.33 15.92 -8.55
C LEU A 151 -9.10 15.00 -9.76
N THR A 152 -10.05 14.97 -10.68
CA THR A 152 -10.06 14.16 -11.91
C THR A 152 -9.28 14.77 -13.06
N ASP A 153 -8.94 16.06 -12.98
CA ASP A 153 -8.28 16.81 -14.05
C ASP A 153 -6.74 16.82 -13.93
N LEU A 154 -6.20 16.05 -12.97
CA LEU A 154 -4.77 15.95 -12.76
C LEU A 154 -4.21 14.70 -13.46
N CYS A 155 -3.33 14.91 -14.44
CA CYS A 155 -2.43 13.89 -14.97
C CYS A 155 -1.26 13.71 -14.01
N LEU A 156 -1.36 12.70 -13.15
CA LEU A 156 -0.38 12.46 -12.10
C LEU A 156 0.99 12.11 -12.65
N HIS A 157 2.03 12.75 -12.12
CA HIS A 157 3.42 12.39 -12.36
C HIS A 157 3.69 10.94 -11.92
N PRO A 158 4.58 10.19 -12.58
CA PRO A 158 4.91 8.80 -12.20
C PRO A 158 5.26 8.59 -10.74
N VAL A 159 5.92 9.55 -10.09
CA VAL A 159 6.21 9.54 -8.65
C VAL A 159 4.92 9.53 -7.82
N ALA A 160 3.93 10.38 -8.15
CA ALA A 160 2.64 10.38 -7.45
C ALA A 160 1.86 9.09 -7.67
N ARG A 161 1.92 8.51 -8.88
CA ARG A 161 1.29 7.21 -9.18
C ARG A 161 1.93 6.09 -8.35
N ALA A 162 3.26 6.08 -8.23
CA ALA A 162 3.98 5.13 -7.38
C ALA A 162 3.59 5.27 -5.91
N ALA A 163 3.51 6.51 -5.41
CA ALA A 163 3.03 6.77 -4.05
C ALA A 163 1.58 6.32 -3.86
N GLY A 164 0.71 6.45 -4.88
CA GLY A 164 -0.66 5.92 -4.88
C GLY A 164 -0.71 4.40 -4.68
N ILE A 165 0.16 3.66 -5.37
CA ILE A 165 0.30 2.21 -5.16
C ILE A 165 0.86 1.92 -3.75
N GLY A 166 1.81 2.72 -3.28
CA GLY A 166 2.32 2.64 -1.91
C GLY A 166 1.22 2.86 -0.86
N MET A 167 0.31 3.82 -1.08
CA MET A 167 -0.86 4.02 -0.22
C MET A 167 -1.77 2.79 -0.19
N PHE A 168 -2.07 2.22 -1.34
CA PHE A 168 -2.86 1.00 -1.43
C PHE A 168 -2.19 -0.16 -0.67
N ALA A 169 -0.90 -0.38 -0.88
CA ALA A 169 -0.15 -1.42 -0.16
C ALA A 169 -0.16 -1.19 1.36
N THR A 170 0.06 0.05 1.81
CA THR A 170 0.00 0.42 3.23
C THR A 170 -1.39 0.18 3.82
N ALA A 171 -2.45 0.56 3.11
CA ALA A 171 -3.83 0.33 3.55
C ALA A 171 -4.14 -1.17 3.64
N MET A 172 -3.73 -1.97 2.66
CA MET A 172 -3.93 -3.42 2.68
C MET A 172 -3.20 -4.09 3.85
N ASN A 173 -1.95 -3.68 4.13
CA ASN A 173 -1.18 -4.20 5.26
C ASN A 173 -1.77 -3.77 6.62
N LEU A 174 -2.38 -2.60 6.71
CA LEU A 174 -3.05 -2.12 7.93
C LEU A 174 -4.46 -2.69 8.14
N LEU A 175 -5.00 -3.50 7.21
CA LEU A 175 -6.24 -4.23 7.47
C LEU A 175 -6.08 -5.13 8.71
N PRO A 176 -7.01 -5.08 9.67
CA PRO A 176 -6.91 -5.85 10.91
C PRO A 176 -7.30 -7.32 10.70
N ILE A 177 -6.57 -8.00 9.81
CA ILE A 177 -6.86 -9.36 9.34
C ILE A 177 -5.63 -10.26 9.50
N GLY A 178 -5.81 -11.40 10.16
CA GLY A 178 -4.84 -12.49 10.18
C GLY A 178 -3.45 -12.08 10.63
N GLN A 179 -2.46 -12.25 9.76
CA GLN A 179 -1.06 -11.93 10.00
C GLN A 179 -0.58 -10.68 9.25
N LEU A 180 -1.49 -9.88 8.69
CA LEU A 180 -1.16 -8.56 8.20
C LEU A 180 -0.72 -7.65 9.36
N ASP A 181 -0.05 -6.55 9.07
CA ASP A 181 0.44 -5.62 10.10
C ASP A 181 -0.69 -5.12 11.00
N GLY A 182 -1.82 -4.72 10.41
CA GLY A 182 -3.04 -4.38 11.14
C GLY A 182 -3.59 -5.55 11.99
N GLY A 183 -3.40 -6.79 11.53
CA GLY A 183 -3.72 -8.00 12.29
C GLY A 183 -2.83 -8.14 13.52
N HIS A 184 -1.52 -7.91 13.39
CA HIS A 184 -0.58 -7.91 14.52
C HIS A 184 -0.92 -6.81 15.55
N ILE A 185 -1.23 -5.62 15.06
CA ILE A 185 -1.68 -4.50 15.90
C ILE A 185 -2.97 -4.88 16.64
N LEU A 186 -4.00 -5.37 15.94
CA LEU A 186 -5.27 -5.80 16.54
C LEU A 186 -5.07 -6.91 17.59
N TYR A 187 -4.24 -7.92 17.26
CA TYR A 187 -3.96 -9.02 18.19
C TYR A 187 -3.31 -8.52 19.48
N SER A 188 -2.38 -7.58 19.37
CA SER A 188 -1.69 -7.00 20.52
C SER A 188 -2.64 -6.28 21.50
N PHE A 189 -3.72 -5.66 20.97
CA PHE A 189 -4.75 -5.02 21.80
C PHE A 189 -5.83 -5.99 22.27
N PHE A 190 -6.34 -6.84 21.38
CA PHE A 190 -7.52 -7.66 21.60
C PHE A 190 -7.31 -9.12 21.17
N PRO A 191 -6.39 -9.88 21.81
CA PRO A 191 -6.05 -11.23 21.37
C PRO A 191 -7.25 -12.18 21.32
N LYS A 192 -8.18 -12.07 22.28
CA LYS A 192 -9.40 -12.91 22.34
C LYS A 192 -10.39 -12.59 21.22
N ARG A 193 -10.45 -11.33 20.74
CA ARG A 193 -11.40 -10.89 19.72
C ARG A 193 -10.79 -10.91 18.31
N HIS A 194 -9.47 -10.99 18.19
CA HIS A 194 -8.76 -10.93 16.92
C HIS A 194 -9.37 -11.87 15.85
N LYS A 195 -9.56 -13.13 16.18
CA LYS A 195 -10.09 -14.13 15.24
C LYS A 195 -11.50 -13.80 14.74
N ILE A 196 -12.35 -13.28 15.61
CA ILE A 196 -13.74 -12.90 15.29
C ILE A 196 -13.72 -11.67 14.38
N VAL A 197 -12.97 -10.62 14.76
CA VAL A 197 -12.85 -9.39 13.99
C VAL A 197 -12.24 -9.64 12.61
N SER A 198 -11.14 -10.38 12.54
CA SER A 198 -10.51 -10.74 11.26
C SER A 198 -11.48 -11.44 10.31
N ARG A 199 -12.24 -12.42 10.82
CA ARG A 199 -13.23 -13.13 10.00
C ARG A 199 -14.36 -12.23 9.56
N ALA A 200 -14.88 -11.41 10.47
CA ALA A 200 -15.97 -10.49 10.16
C ALA A 200 -15.57 -9.53 9.03
N ILE A 201 -14.35 -8.98 9.07
CA ILE A 201 -13.85 -8.08 8.02
C ILE A 201 -13.69 -8.82 6.69
N CYS A 202 -13.11 -10.03 6.69
CA CYS A 202 -13.02 -10.83 5.46
C CYS A 202 -14.40 -11.11 4.85
N VAL A 203 -15.40 -11.44 5.68
CA VAL A 203 -16.77 -11.68 5.22
C VAL A 203 -17.41 -10.39 4.69
N LEU A 204 -17.15 -9.24 5.34
CA LEU A 204 -17.63 -7.93 4.88
C LEU A 204 -16.97 -7.50 3.54
N MET A 205 -15.78 -7.99 3.21
CA MET A 205 -15.15 -7.72 1.92
C MET A 205 -15.84 -8.43 0.75
N LEU A 206 -16.48 -9.58 0.98
CA LEU A 206 -17.09 -10.38 -0.10
C LEU A 206 -18.18 -9.61 -0.88
N PRO A 207 -19.15 -8.93 -0.23
CA PRO A 207 -20.18 -8.18 -0.94
C PRO A 207 -19.67 -6.87 -1.56
N LEU A 208 -18.43 -6.47 -1.32
CA LEU A 208 -17.82 -5.29 -1.94
C LEU A 208 -17.28 -5.56 -3.38
N GLY A 209 -17.39 -6.80 -3.85
CA GLY A 209 -16.99 -7.19 -5.20
C GLY A 209 -17.54 -6.33 -6.34
N PRO A 210 -18.83 -5.90 -6.31
CA PRO A 210 -19.37 -4.97 -7.31
C PRO A 210 -18.70 -3.59 -7.35
N LEU A 211 -18.11 -3.14 -6.25
CA LEU A 211 -17.32 -1.90 -6.21
C LEU A 211 -15.92 -2.09 -6.79
N TRP A 212 -15.32 -3.22 -6.47
CA TRP A 212 -14.03 -3.66 -6.98
C TRP A 212 -13.87 -5.17 -6.73
N TRP A 213 -13.77 -5.95 -7.81
CA TRP A 213 -13.69 -7.41 -7.75
C TRP A 213 -12.56 -7.94 -6.84
N GLY A 214 -11.49 -7.15 -6.69
CA GLY A 214 -10.38 -7.47 -5.79
C GLY A 214 -10.81 -7.66 -4.34
N TRP A 215 -11.86 -6.99 -3.85
CA TRP A 215 -12.35 -7.20 -2.48
C TRP A 215 -12.84 -8.62 -2.26
N THR A 216 -13.60 -9.19 -3.20
CA THR A 216 -14.04 -10.58 -3.12
C THR A 216 -12.85 -11.53 -3.14
N VAL A 217 -11.90 -11.34 -4.06
CA VAL A 217 -10.70 -12.18 -4.15
C VAL A 217 -9.86 -12.12 -2.88
N TRP A 218 -9.55 -10.90 -2.39
CA TRP A 218 -8.81 -10.73 -1.14
C TRP A 218 -9.56 -11.28 0.06
N GLY A 219 -10.89 -11.08 0.14
CA GLY A 219 -11.73 -11.64 1.18
C GLY A 219 -11.62 -13.17 1.24
N VAL A 220 -11.72 -13.85 0.10
CA VAL A 220 -11.59 -15.32 0.01
C VAL A 220 -10.16 -15.77 0.38
N VAL A 221 -9.14 -15.14 -0.22
CA VAL A 221 -7.73 -15.48 0.04
C VAL A 221 -7.39 -15.32 1.53
N LEU A 222 -7.78 -14.19 2.13
CA LEU A 222 -7.50 -13.93 3.53
C LEU A 222 -8.34 -14.80 4.49
N LEU A 223 -9.55 -15.19 4.12
CA LEU A 223 -10.32 -16.20 4.85
C LEU A 223 -9.61 -17.56 4.87
N TRP A 224 -8.94 -17.90 3.77
CA TRP A 224 -8.24 -19.16 3.65
C TRP A 224 -6.86 -19.14 4.33
N LEU A 225 -6.04 -18.11 4.06
CA LEU A 225 -4.68 -17.96 4.59
C LEU A 225 -4.65 -17.36 6.00
N GLY A 226 -5.52 -16.40 6.30
CA GLY A 226 -5.52 -15.61 7.54
C GLY A 226 -6.08 -16.32 8.78
N ARG A 227 -6.35 -17.64 8.71
CA ARG A 227 -7.06 -18.37 9.76
C ARG A 227 -6.29 -18.52 11.08
N ARG A 228 -4.97 -18.42 11.09
CA ARG A 228 -4.14 -18.75 12.25
C ARG A 228 -3.14 -17.65 12.54
N HIS A 229 -3.38 -16.91 13.60
CA HIS A 229 -2.35 -16.09 14.23
C HIS A 229 -1.67 -16.95 15.31
N PRO A 230 -0.33 -16.98 15.38
CA PRO A 230 0.37 -17.66 16.47
C PRO A 230 -0.08 -17.12 17.82
N SER A 231 -0.36 -18.02 18.77
CA SER A 231 -0.78 -17.61 20.11
C SER A 231 0.42 -17.10 20.89
N ILE A 232 0.33 -15.87 21.38
CA ILE A 232 1.32 -15.29 22.28
C ILE A 232 0.77 -15.33 23.70
N TYR A 233 1.44 -16.08 24.57
CA TYR A 233 1.10 -16.22 25.99
C TYR A 233 1.72 -15.09 26.82
N ASP A 234 1.34 -13.85 26.50
CA ASP A 234 1.78 -12.65 27.20
C ASP A 234 0.56 -11.92 27.75
N SER A 235 0.48 -11.78 29.08
CA SER A 235 -0.62 -11.08 29.76
C SER A 235 -0.38 -9.57 29.89
N THR A 236 0.77 -9.05 29.46
CA THR A 236 1.11 -7.65 29.62
C THR A 236 0.17 -6.73 28.85
N VAL A 237 -0.16 -5.59 29.45
CA VAL A 237 -0.95 -4.54 28.82
C VAL A 237 -0.02 -3.60 28.07
N LEU A 238 -0.42 -3.16 26.87
CA LEU A 238 0.35 -2.18 26.10
C LEU A 238 0.38 -0.83 26.81
N SER A 239 1.53 -0.17 26.78
CA SER A 239 1.72 1.15 27.38
C SER A 239 0.83 2.22 26.72
N PRO A 240 0.53 3.34 27.41
CA PRO A 240 -0.25 4.43 26.84
C PRO A 240 0.35 4.99 25.54
N GLY A 241 1.69 5.05 25.41
CA GLY A 241 2.38 5.48 24.18
C GLY A 241 2.06 4.57 23.00
N ARG A 242 2.09 3.23 23.19
CA ARG A 242 1.72 2.26 22.13
C ARG A 242 0.25 2.36 21.75
N ARG A 243 -0.64 2.69 22.69
CA ARG A 243 -2.05 2.94 22.38
C ARG A 243 -2.20 4.16 21.45
N LYS A 244 -1.47 5.26 21.69
CA LYS A 244 -1.46 6.43 20.81
C LYS A 244 -0.93 6.09 19.42
N LEU A 245 0.14 5.29 19.33
CA LEU A 245 0.65 4.80 18.06
C LEU A 245 -0.37 3.91 17.31
N GLY A 246 -1.14 3.10 18.02
CA GLY A 246 -2.25 2.33 17.41
C GLY A 246 -3.33 3.22 16.78
N TRP A 247 -3.69 4.33 17.43
CA TRP A 247 -4.59 5.34 16.84
C TRP A 247 -3.95 6.05 15.65
N LEU A 248 -2.64 6.31 15.69
CA LEU A 248 -1.92 6.85 14.55
C LEU A 248 -1.96 5.89 13.35
N ALA A 249 -1.75 4.58 13.58
CA ALA A 249 -1.86 3.57 12.52
C ALA A 249 -3.27 3.54 11.90
N LEU A 250 -4.32 3.66 12.73
CA LEU A 250 -5.69 3.79 12.23
C LEU A 250 -5.86 5.07 11.38
N GLY A 251 -5.29 6.20 11.81
CA GLY A 251 -5.28 7.43 11.03
C GLY A 251 -4.59 7.25 9.68
N VAL A 252 -3.41 6.61 9.65
CA VAL A 252 -2.70 6.28 8.40
C VAL A 252 -3.55 5.37 7.51
N PHE A 253 -4.20 4.36 8.07
CA PHE A 253 -5.12 3.49 7.34
C PHE A 253 -6.22 4.32 6.66
N LEU A 254 -6.92 5.17 7.39
CA LEU A 254 -8.01 5.99 6.86
C LEU A 254 -7.54 6.99 5.79
N LEU A 255 -6.33 7.54 5.92
CA LEU A 255 -5.73 8.44 4.94
C LEU A 255 -5.37 7.72 3.63
N CYS A 256 -4.96 6.45 3.71
CA CYS A 256 -4.50 5.67 2.56
C CYS A 256 -5.59 4.80 1.92
N PHE A 257 -6.70 4.54 2.64
CA PHE A 257 -7.74 3.62 2.21
C PHE A 257 -8.66 4.24 1.15
N THR A 258 -9.06 3.41 0.19
CA THR A 258 -10.13 3.72 -0.77
C THR A 258 -10.96 2.47 -1.04
N LEU A 259 -12.28 2.63 -1.17
CA LEU A 259 -13.21 1.54 -1.47
C LEU A 259 -13.10 1.05 -2.92
N VAL A 260 -12.69 1.92 -3.83
CA VAL A 260 -12.52 1.61 -5.26
C VAL A 260 -11.07 1.92 -5.64
N PRO A 261 -10.12 1.01 -5.39
CA PRO A 261 -8.71 1.24 -5.72
C PRO A 261 -8.47 1.41 -7.22
N PHE A 262 -9.19 0.63 -8.03
CA PHE A 262 -9.10 0.63 -9.49
C PHE A 262 -10.50 0.46 -10.08
N ALA A 263 -10.85 1.31 -11.04
CA ALA A 263 -12.07 1.18 -11.82
C ALA A 263 -11.71 1.09 -13.31
N THR A 264 -12.28 0.12 -14.01
CA THR A 264 -12.22 0.02 -15.48
C THR A 264 -13.49 0.64 -16.05
N ARG A 265 -13.37 1.54 -17.02
CA ARG A 265 -14.53 2.01 -17.80
C ARG A 265 -14.89 0.95 -18.82
N GLY A 266 -16.08 0.38 -18.71
CA GLY A 266 -16.64 -0.49 -19.76
C GLY A 266 -16.95 -1.93 -19.34
N LEU A 267 -16.98 -2.24 -18.02
CA LEU A 267 -17.62 -3.46 -17.51
C LEU A 267 -18.89 -3.12 -16.75
#